data_130ae3c1df4d4bdb3588632eaebf373f
#
_entry.id   130ae3c1df4d4bdb3588632eaebf373f
#
_cell.length_a   1.000
_cell.length_b   1.000
_cell.length_c   1.000
_cell.angle_alpha   90.00
_cell.angle_beta   90.00
_cell.angle_gamma   90.00
#
_symmetry.space_group_name_H-M   'P 1'
#
loop_
_entity.id
_entity.type
_entity.pdbx_description
1 polymer ?
#
loop_
_entity_poly.entity_id
_entity_poly.type
_entity_poly.pdbx_seq_one_letter_code
_entity_poly.pdbx_strand_id
1 'polypeptide(L)'
;MNVNHTMSLVRKAVLGLLAPMIYTSSVMATENSVEVSPDATVTPYIVNGSDASVSDFPSMASLFIDRIDYDGVYSTGAYCGATILNPTHILTAAHCIYGNEEGQLFTTVVPQLEDTSQFPNGNIQKARVTEVYYRSDYSNALSDLLRNDVAVLKLESALNIDSVNDVVKRPSNDSYRSVANDFVAVGHGDTRSGFDATTILQRAPLNYVDNTTCASAFSDGSALTDNQICFRGDYSASSGLFGGTCQGDSGGPVYWLDGSDYRQVGITSFGPETCGGSSRVTSVFTEIYDYKDWIDSVVAGNETPKFVSTDAKRTAYVNARTPSSSGSSGGSVSFGLLGMLMLIAGVRKAVKR
;
A
#
# COMPACT_ATOMS: atom_id res chain seq x y z
N MET A 1 -56.87 -9.28 -63.84
CA MET A 1 -57.78 -10.29 -64.40
C MET A 1 -57.61 -11.55 -63.56
N ASN A 2 -58.58 -11.77 -62.76
CA ASN A 2 -59.38 -12.97 -62.59
C ASN A 2 -58.56 -14.22 -62.22
N VAL A 3 -58.83 -14.85 -61.21
CA VAL A 3 -59.94 -15.27 -60.35
C VAL A 3 -59.84 -16.74 -60.05
N ASN A 4 -59.99 -17.02 -58.79
CA ASN A 4 -60.72 -18.10 -58.16
C ASN A 4 -60.17 -19.53 -58.06
N HIS A 5 -60.17 -19.95 -56.81
CA HIS A 5 -61.13 -20.95 -56.19
C HIS A 5 -60.78 -22.38 -56.51
N THR A 6 -60.82 -23.37 -55.71
CA THR A 6 -61.58 -23.69 -54.48
C THR A 6 -61.06 -25.02 -53.92
N MET A 7 -61.00 -25.10 -52.62
CA MET A 7 -61.57 -26.13 -51.70
C MET A 7 -61.57 -27.64 -52.11
N SER A 8 -61.11 -28.43 -51.15
CA SER A 8 -61.93 -29.43 -50.43
C SER A 8 -61.50 -30.90 -50.43
N LEU A 9 -61.38 -31.39 -49.22
CA LEU A 9 -61.81 -32.65 -48.61
C LEU A 9 -60.99 -33.92 -48.76
N VAL A 10 -60.41 -34.25 -47.61
CA VAL A 10 -60.55 -35.49 -46.80
C VAL A 10 -60.59 -36.85 -47.55
N ARG A 11 -59.64 -37.68 -47.19
CA ARG A 11 -59.97 -39.04 -46.68
C ARG A 11 -58.71 -39.76 -46.10
N LYS A 12 -58.95 -40.29 -44.92
CA LYS A 12 -58.06 -41.23 -44.19
C LYS A 12 -57.77 -42.50 -44.94
N ALA A 13 -56.57 -43.02 -44.89
CA ALA A 13 -56.33 -44.44 -44.87
C ALA A 13 -55.01 -44.74 -44.17
N VAL A 14 -55.04 -45.64 -43.25
CA VAL A 14 -54.01 -46.23 -42.39
C VAL A 14 -53.34 -47.37 -43.21
N LEU A 15 -52.09 -47.61 -43.02
CA LEU A 15 -51.31 -48.82 -42.85
C LEU A 15 -49.92 -48.75 -43.51
N GLY A 16 -48.96 -49.20 -42.71
CA GLY A 16 -47.83 -49.98 -43.27
C GLY A 16 -46.45 -49.49 -42.84
N LEU A 17 -45.95 -50.01 -41.72
CA LEU A 17 -44.53 -49.98 -41.30
C LEU A 17 -43.61 -50.42 -42.44
N LEU A 18 -42.52 -49.64 -42.60
CA LEU A 18 -41.18 -50.17 -42.91
C LEU A 18 -40.18 -49.01 -42.70
N ALA A 19 -39.40 -49.13 -41.68
CA ALA A 19 -38.30 -48.20 -41.38
C ALA A 19 -37.04 -48.64 -42.15
N PRO A 20 -36.35 -47.73 -42.86
CA PRO A 20 -34.94 -47.90 -43.16
C PRO A 20 -34.11 -47.32 -42.06
N MET A 21 -33.28 -48.17 -41.43
CA MET A 21 -32.17 -47.71 -40.56
C MET A 21 -31.19 -46.90 -41.42
N ILE A 22 -31.16 -45.62 -41.18
CA ILE A 22 -30.08 -44.73 -41.63
C ILE A 22 -29.03 -44.77 -40.56
N TYR A 23 -27.89 -45.40 -40.78
CA TYR A 23 -26.69 -45.27 -39.99
C TYR A 23 -26.13 -43.89 -40.26
N THR A 24 -26.35 -42.93 -39.32
CA THR A 24 -25.59 -41.71 -39.27
C THR A 24 -24.33 -41.98 -38.49
N SER A 25 -23.22 -42.05 -39.19
CA SER A 25 -21.87 -42.01 -38.59
C SER A 25 -21.68 -40.64 -37.96
N SER A 26 -21.82 -40.55 -36.65
CA SER A 26 -21.41 -39.38 -35.88
C SER A 26 -19.90 -39.33 -35.90
N VAL A 27 -19.34 -38.43 -36.68
CA VAL A 27 -17.94 -38.00 -36.51
C VAL A 27 -17.91 -37.27 -35.19
N MET A 28 -17.38 -37.89 -34.15
CA MET A 28 -17.00 -37.25 -32.93
C MET A 28 -15.82 -36.32 -33.27
N ALA A 29 -16.09 -35.02 -33.34
CA ALA A 29 -15.05 -34.03 -33.24
C ALA A 29 -14.47 -34.16 -31.82
N THR A 30 -13.25 -34.64 -31.72
CA THR A 30 -12.44 -34.55 -30.51
C THR A 30 -12.14 -33.05 -30.32
N GLU A 31 -12.95 -32.38 -29.51
CA GLU A 31 -12.52 -31.11 -28.90
C GLU A 31 -11.31 -31.46 -28.02
N ASN A 32 -10.12 -31.04 -28.46
CA ASN A 32 -8.98 -30.92 -27.58
C ASN A 32 -9.32 -29.81 -26.57
N SER A 33 -9.98 -30.21 -25.49
CA SER A 33 -9.97 -29.40 -24.28
C SER A 33 -8.51 -29.36 -23.81
N VAL A 34 -7.85 -28.24 -24.05
CA VAL A 34 -6.65 -27.89 -23.32
C VAL A 34 -7.10 -27.85 -21.86
N GLU A 35 -6.75 -28.87 -21.09
CA GLU A 35 -6.83 -28.81 -19.64
C GLU A 35 -5.90 -27.68 -19.22
N VAL A 36 -6.48 -26.51 -18.97
CA VAL A 36 -5.82 -25.44 -18.21
C VAL A 36 -5.68 -26.03 -16.81
N SER A 37 -4.44 -26.35 -16.43
CA SER A 37 -4.09 -26.77 -15.10
C SER A 37 -4.64 -25.70 -14.11
N PRO A 38 -5.42 -26.10 -13.09
CA PRO A 38 -5.98 -25.14 -12.14
C PRO A 38 -4.96 -24.59 -11.14
N ASP A 39 -3.68 -24.71 -11.39
CA ASP A 39 -2.60 -24.43 -10.41
C ASP A 39 -1.74 -23.21 -10.80
N ALA A 40 -2.36 -22.19 -11.37
CA ALA A 40 -1.79 -20.86 -11.32
C ALA A 40 -2.69 -20.02 -10.38
N THR A 41 -2.54 -20.19 -9.09
CA THR A 41 -2.97 -19.18 -8.12
C THR A 41 -2.13 -17.94 -8.40
N VAL A 42 -2.67 -17.03 -9.21
CA VAL A 42 -2.12 -15.68 -9.37
C VAL A 42 -2.43 -14.99 -8.06
N THR A 43 -1.47 -14.97 -7.16
CA THR A 43 -1.49 -14.15 -5.95
C THR A 43 -0.96 -12.78 -6.37
N PRO A 44 -1.79 -11.73 -6.44
CA PRO A 44 -1.32 -10.36 -6.68
C PRO A 44 -0.71 -9.82 -5.38
N TYR A 45 0.50 -9.28 -5.49
CA TYR A 45 1.30 -8.71 -4.40
C TYR A 45 1.73 -7.31 -4.79
N ILE A 46 1.93 -6.31 -3.91
CA ILE A 46 1.99 -4.92 -4.36
C ILE A 46 1.31 -4.93 -5.73
N VAL A 47 0.55 -4.10 -6.21
CA VAL A 47 -0.24 -4.38 -7.42
C VAL A 47 0.62 -5.00 -8.52
N ASN A 48 0.37 -6.27 -8.87
CA ASN A 48 1.14 -7.10 -9.82
C ASN A 48 2.63 -7.30 -9.46
N GLY A 49 2.95 -7.32 -8.17
CA GLY A 49 4.29 -7.62 -7.68
C GLY A 49 4.61 -9.12 -7.57
N SER A 50 5.69 -9.39 -6.89
CA SER A 50 6.16 -10.73 -6.50
C SER A 50 6.86 -10.66 -5.15
N ASP A 51 6.99 -11.80 -4.46
CA ASP A 51 7.75 -11.89 -3.23
C ASP A 51 9.16 -11.35 -3.42
N ALA A 52 9.66 -10.67 -2.41
CA ALA A 52 11.00 -10.10 -2.36
C ALA A 52 11.72 -10.58 -1.09
N SER A 53 13.04 -10.67 -1.17
CA SER A 53 13.85 -10.91 0.02
C SER A 53 14.51 -9.64 0.50
N VAL A 54 14.54 -9.46 1.82
CA VAL A 54 15.30 -8.35 2.44
C VAL A 54 16.79 -8.43 2.13
N SER A 55 17.32 -9.61 1.76
CA SER A 55 18.71 -9.74 1.31
C SER A 55 18.99 -9.00 -0.01
N ASP A 56 17.98 -8.81 -0.85
CA ASP A 56 18.09 -8.03 -2.09
C ASP A 56 17.91 -6.53 -1.81
N PHE A 57 17.20 -6.17 -0.71
CA PHE A 57 16.87 -4.81 -0.31
C PHE A 57 17.24 -4.55 1.16
N PRO A 58 18.50 -4.69 1.56
CA PRO A 58 18.90 -4.69 2.96
C PRO A 58 18.68 -3.37 3.70
N SER A 59 18.47 -2.27 2.97
CA SER A 59 18.10 -0.97 3.57
C SER A 59 16.61 -0.83 3.88
N MET A 60 15.77 -1.81 3.55
CA MET A 60 14.33 -1.76 3.83
C MET A 60 14.05 -1.80 5.32
N ALA A 61 13.08 -1.01 5.76
CA ALA A 61 12.55 -1.02 7.12
C ALA A 61 11.03 -0.81 7.09
N SER A 62 10.35 -1.21 8.16
CA SER A 62 8.91 -1.09 8.31
C SER A 62 8.56 -0.35 9.59
N LEU A 63 7.50 0.46 9.56
CA LEU A 63 7.04 1.27 10.68
C LEU A 63 5.79 0.65 11.32
N PHE A 64 5.84 0.44 12.63
CA PHE A 64 4.74 -0.09 13.43
C PHE A 64 4.40 0.83 14.59
N ILE A 65 3.17 0.75 15.10
CA ILE A 65 2.81 1.31 16.41
C ILE A 65 3.09 0.25 17.47
N ASP A 66 3.91 0.60 18.46
CA ASP A 66 4.26 -0.28 19.58
C ASP A 66 4.06 0.43 20.93
N ARG A 67 2.93 0.16 21.58
CA ARG A 67 2.58 0.64 22.91
C ARG A 67 2.59 -0.48 23.94
N ILE A 68 3.20 -1.64 23.62
CA ILE A 68 3.14 -2.85 24.47
C ILE A 68 3.58 -2.56 25.91
N ASP A 69 4.66 -1.78 26.09
CA ASP A 69 5.20 -1.45 27.41
C ASP A 69 4.34 -0.45 28.19
N TYR A 70 3.31 0.16 27.58
CA TYR A 70 2.47 1.17 28.20
C TYR A 70 1.04 0.68 28.49
N ASP A 71 0.37 0.08 27.51
CA ASP A 71 -1.02 -0.39 27.64
C ASP A 71 -1.31 -1.70 26.86
N GLY A 72 -0.27 -2.34 26.31
CA GLY A 72 -0.37 -3.61 25.62
C GLY A 72 -0.87 -3.51 24.17
N VAL A 73 -1.08 -2.31 23.63
CA VAL A 73 -1.59 -2.09 22.27
C VAL A 73 -0.44 -2.06 21.25
N TYR A 74 -0.67 -2.63 20.08
CA TYR A 74 0.25 -2.56 18.94
C TYR A 74 -0.50 -2.73 17.62
N SER A 75 0.08 -2.27 16.50
CA SER A 75 -0.47 -2.52 15.18
C SER A 75 -0.14 -3.93 14.71
N THR A 76 -1.09 -4.60 14.03
CA THR A 76 -0.90 -5.96 13.50
C THR A 76 -0.18 -5.99 12.16
N GLY A 77 -0.04 -4.85 11.49
CA GLY A 77 0.69 -4.67 10.24
C GLY A 77 1.52 -3.40 10.26
N ALA A 78 2.47 -3.30 9.36
CA ALA A 78 3.22 -2.08 9.12
C ALA A 78 2.27 -1.02 8.55
N TYR A 79 2.28 0.19 9.12
CA TYR A 79 1.45 1.27 8.60
C TYR A 79 2.15 2.11 7.51
N CYS A 80 3.48 2.02 7.45
CA CYS A 80 4.32 2.63 6.42
C CYS A 80 5.62 1.83 6.26
N GLY A 81 6.20 1.94 5.08
CA GLY A 81 7.57 1.56 4.80
C GLY A 81 8.56 2.66 5.16
N ALA A 82 9.84 2.31 5.13
CA ALA A 82 10.95 3.22 5.39
C ALA A 82 12.27 2.65 4.86
N THR A 83 13.35 3.43 4.92
CA THR A 83 14.70 2.94 4.61
C THR A 83 15.75 3.44 5.61
N ILE A 84 16.79 2.65 5.79
CA ILE A 84 17.85 2.87 6.76
C ILE A 84 18.87 3.84 6.15
N LEU A 85 19.00 5.07 6.70
CA LEU A 85 20.06 6.01 6.32
C LEU A 85 21.38 5.70 6.99
N ASN A 86 21.32 5.31 8.25
CA ASN A 86 22.45 4.88 9.09
C ASN A 86 21.89 4.17 10.34
N PRO A 87 22.71 3.64 11.25
CA PRO A 87 22.21 2.91 12.42
C PRO A 87 21.21 3.66 13.31
N THR A 88 21.13 4.98 13.23
CA THR A 88 20.28 5.83 14.10
C THR A 88 19.26 6.68 13.35
N HIS A 89 19.27 6.69 12.03
CA HIS A 89 18.37 7.53 11.22
C HIS A 89 17.69 6.72 10.12
N ILE A 90 16.40 6.98 9.95
CA ILE A 90 15.49 6.29 9.03
C ILE A 90 14.83 7.32 8.13
N LEU A 91 14.74 7.04 6.84
CA LEU A 91 14.06 7.86 5.84
C LEU A 91 12.66 7.29 5.56
N THR A 92 11.65 8.15 5.55
CA THR A 92 10.26 7.80 5.21
C THR A 92 9.52 9.02 4.65
N ALA A 93 8.20 8.91 4.41
CA ALA A 93 7.35 10.02 4.00
C ALA A 93 6.87 10.86 5.20
N ALA A 94 6.68 12.16 4.99
CA ALA A 94 6.16 13.02 6.05
C ALA A 94 4.71 12.67 6.41
N HIS A 95 3.87 12.28 5.44
CA HIS A 95 2.47 11.92 5.71
C HIS A 95 2.32 10.71 6.64
N CYS A 96 3.32 9.84 6.76
CA CYS A 96 3.34 8.71 7.69
C CYS A 96 3.34 9.17 9.16
N ILE A 97 3.86 10.36 9.44
CA ILE A 97 4.12 10.78 10.82
C ILE A 97 3.52 12.16 11.16
N TYR A 98 3.25 12.99 10.15
CA TYR A 98 2.74 14.34 10.33
C TYR A 98 1.33 14.36 10.94
N GLY A 99 1.13 15.17 12.00
CA GLY A 99 -0.18 15.36 12.62
C GLY A 99 -0.73 14.14 13.35
N ASN A 100 0.00 13.06 13.43
CA ASN A 100 -0.38 11.82 14.11
C ASN A 100 0.37 11.70 15.44
N GLU A 101 -0.26 12.16 16.54
CA GLU A 101 0.37 12.15 17.87
C GLU A 101 0.74 10.71 18.32
N GLU A 102 -0.11 9.72 18.05
CA GLU A 102 0.17 8.33 18.38
C GLU A 102 1.38 7.81 17.59
N GLY A 103 1.42 8.08 16.28
CA GLY A 103 2.57 7.76 15.45
C GLY A 103 3.85 8.42 15.95
N GLN A 104 3.81 9.73 16.23
CA GLN A 104 4.97 10.47 16.72
C GLN A 104 5.50 9.95 18.05
N LEU A 105 4.64 9.40 18.91
CA LEU A 105 5.01 8.87 20.23
C LEU A 105 5.47 7.42 20.20
N PHE A 106 4.82 6.58 19.40
CA PHE A 106 4.93 5.12 19.52
C PHE A 106 5.41 4.41 18.27
N THR A 107 5.86 5.14 17.25
CA THR A 107 6.49 4.51 16.10
C THR A 107 7.72 3.73 16.52
N THR A 108 7.72 2.47 16.13
CA THR A 108 8.84 1.55 16.25
C THR A 108 9.25 1.11 14.86
N VAL A 109 10.54 1.17 14.59
CA VAL A 109 11.16 0.74 13.34
C VAL A 109 11.60 -0.71 13.47
N VAL A 110 11.22 -1.53 12.50
CA VAL A 110 11.68 -2.91 12.33
C VAL A 110 12.49 -2.97 11.04
N PRO A 111 13.83 -3.04 11.13
CA PRO A 111 14.68 -3.17 9.95
C PRO A 111 14.60 -4.57 9.36
N GLN A 112 14.76 -4.68 8.04
CA GLN A 112 14.96 -5.94 7.33
C GLN A 112 13.89 -6.99 7.64
N LEU A 113 12.64 -6.56 7.77
CA LEU A 113 11.51 -7.44 8.04
C LEU A 113 10.97 -8.02 6.73
N GLU A 114 11.07 -9.34 6.58
CA GLU A 114 10.54 -10.05 5.42
C GLU A 114 9.06 -10.42 5.60
N ASP A 115 8.68 -10.81 6.82
CA ASP A 115 7.31 -11.22 7.18
C ASP A 115 6.77 -10.36 8.33
N THR A 116 5.77 -9.50 8.05
CA THR A 116 5.17 -8.62 9.04
C THR A 116 4.46 -9.35 10.17
N SER A 117 4.08 -10.62 9.98
CA SER A 117 3.48 -11.45 11.04
C SER A 117 4.43 -11.73 12.21
N GLN A 118 5.73 -11.52 12.02
CA GLN A 118 6.72 -11.65 13.09
C GLN A 118 6.65 -10.51 14.12
N PHE A 119 6.06 -9.36 13.76
CA PHE A 119 5.85 -8.29 14.74
C PHE A 119 4.64 -8.63 15.65
N PRO A 120 4.68 -8.42 16.96
CA PRO A 120 5.78 -7.80 17.73
C PRO A 120 6.76 -8.80 18.38
N ASN A 121 6.48 -10.13 18.33
CA ASN A 121 7.11 -11.13 19.19
C ASN A 121 8.08 -12.08 18.47
N GLY A 122 8.30 -11.91 17.15
CA GLY A 122 9.26 -12.70 16.40
C GLY A 122 10.72 -12.40 16.79
N ASN A 123 11.65 -13.16 16.19
CA ASN A 123 13.08 -12.88 16.34
C ASN A 123 13.47 -11.71 15.45
N ILE A 124 13.02 -10.53 15.81
CA ILE A 124 13.20 -9.28 15.05
C ILE A 124 13.88 -8.22 15.89
N GLN A 125 14.66 -7.34 15.26
CA GLN A 125 15.17 -6.15 15.89
C GLN A 125 14.11 -5.05 15.84
N LYS A 126 13.99 -4.28 16.93
CA LYS A 126 13.07 -3.12 17.05
C LYS A 126 13.79 -1.94 17.64
N ALA A 127 13.53 -0.73 17.14
CA ALA A 127 14.01 0.51 17.74
C ALA A 127 12.91 1.58 17.69
N ARG A 128 12.65 2.23 18.84
CA ARG A 128 11.67 3.32 18.93
C ARG A 128 12.20 4.60 18.32
N VAL A 129 11.29 5.40 17.79
CA VAL A 129 11.57 6.75 17.31
C VAL A 129 11.58 7.70 18.49
N THR A 130 12.59 8.58 18.56
CA THR A 130 12.72 9.62 19.59
C THR A 130 12.57 11.03 19.03
N GLU A 131 13.02 11.28 17.79
CA GLU A 131 12.91 12.60 17.15
C GLU A 131 12.34 12.44 15.72
N VAL A 132 11.46 13.36 15.34
CA VAL A 132 10.82 13.39 14.03
C VAL A 132 11.19 14.69 13.32
N TYR A 133 11.69 14.56 12.10
CA TYR A 133 12.06 15.66 11.23
C TYR A 133 11.24 15.57 9.93
N TYR A 134 10.62 16.65 9.53
CA TYR A 134 10.04 16.87 8.21
C TYR A 134 10.16 18.34 7.83
N ARG A 135 10.05 18.63 6.55
CA ARG A 135 10.23 19.98 6.05
C ARG A 135 9.13 20.91 6.54
N SER A 136 9.48 22.17 6.83
CA SER A 136 8.52 23.18 7.30
C SER A 136 7.51 23.57 6.22
N ASP A 137 7.86 23.35 4.95
CA ASP A 137 7.04 23.62 3.76
C ASP A 137 6.37 22.35 3.20
N TYR A 138 6.30 21.27 3.98
CA TYR A 138 5.48 20.10 3.68
C TYR A 138 3.99 20.49 3.65
N SER A 139 3.26 20.06 2.64
CA SER A 139 1.81 20.19 2.56
C SER A 139 1.14 18.82 2.64
N ASN A 140 0.23 18.65 3.60
CA ASN A 140 -0.60 17.44 3.73
C ASN A 140 -1.89 17.51 2.89
N ALA A 141 -2.01 18.48 1.99
CA ALA A 141 -3.19 18.65 1.14
C ALA A 141 -3.03 17.88 -0.18
N LEU A 142 -4.05 17.10 -0.55
CA LEU A 142 -4.08 16.41 -1.84
C LEU A 142 -4.13 17.42 -3.02
N SER A 143 -4.73 18.60 -2.82
CA SER A 143 -4.71 19.68 -3.81
C SER A 143 -3.30 20.22 -4.12
N ASP A 144 -2.37 20.04 -3.19
CA ASP A 144 -0.95 20.38 -3.34
C ASP A 144 -0.10 19.17 -3.71
N LEU A 145 -0.74 18.03 -4.02
CA LEU A 145 -0.11 16.75 -4.33
C LEU A 145 0.98 16.36 -3.32
N LEU A 146 0.69 16.54 -2.00
CA LEU A 146 1.58 16.21 -0.86
C LEU A 146 3.02 16.74 -1.07
N ARG A 147 3.15 17.98 -1.51
CA ARG A 147 4.46 18.58 -1.81
C ARG A 147 5.42 18.50 -0.61
N ASN A 148 6.69 18.15 -0.88
CA ASN A 148 7.77 17.99 0.10
C ASN A 148 7.52 16.87 1.14
N ASP A 149 6.92 15.77 0.68
CA ASP A 149 6.55 14.62 1.50
C ASP A 149 7.76 13.74 1.83
N VAL A 150 8.62 14.25 2.71
CA VAL A 150 9.84 13.59 3.19
C VAL A 150 10.01 13.78 4.68
N ALA A 151 10.39 12.73 5.39
CA ALA A 151 10.72 12.75 6.81
C ALA A 151 11.96 11.92 7.13
N VAL A 152 12.69 12.33 8.16
CA VAL A 152 13.75 11.56 8.79
C VAL A 152 13.35 11.30 10.23
N LEU A 153 13.48 10.06 10.68
CA LEU A 153 13.20 9.62 12.03
C LEU A 153 14.53 9.26 12.71
N LYS A 154 14.77 9.80 13.88
CA LYS A 154 15.93 9.42 14.70
C LYS A 154 15.50 8.41 15.74
N LEU A 155 16.29 7.37 15.90
CA LEU A 155 16.02 6.25 16.78
C LEU A 155 16.56 6.51 18.20
N GLU A 156 15.87 5.92 19.17
CA GLU A 156 16.27 5.94 20.58
C GLU A 156 17.54 5.11 20.82
N SER A 157 17.72 4.02 20.06
CA SER A 157 18.88 3.14 20.08
C SER A 157 19.35 2.82 18.66
N ALA A 158 20.66 2.62 18.52
CA ALA A 158 21.23 2.25 17.23
C ALA A 158 20.80 0.84 16.81
N LEU A 159 20.50 0.68 15.52
CA LEU A 159 20.29 -0.63 14.89
C LEU A 159 21.62 -1.40 14.82
N ASN A 160 21.55 -2.70 15.05
CA ASN A 160 22.66 -3.60 14.83
C ASN A 160 22.64 -4.09 13.37
N ILE A 161 23.28 -3.33 12.50
CA ILE A 161 23.31 -3.52 11.04
C ILE A 161 24.72 -3.32 10.51
N ASP A 162 24.98 -3.79 9.29
CA ASP A 162 26.18 -3.40 8.55
C ASP A 162 25.99 -1.95 8.02
N SER A 163 26.76 -1.02 8.59
CA SER A 163 26.67 0.40 8.24
C SER A 163 27.10 0.77 6.81
N VAL A 164 27.56 -0.21 6.02
CA VAL A 164 27.95 -0.04 4.61
C VAL A 164 26.98 -0.72 3.67
N ASN A 165 26.56 -1.95 3.99
CA ASN A 165 25.76 -2.78 3.10
C ASN A 165 24.26 -2.70 3.37
N ASP A 166 23.85 -2.44 4.62
CA ASP A 166 22.45 -2.39 5.03
C ASP A 166 21.85 -0.96 5.01
N VAL A 167 22.62 0.02 4.57
CA VAL A 167 22.17 1.40 4.46
C VAL A 167 21.81 1.75 3.02
N VAL A 168 20.90 2.69 2.87
CA VAL A 168 20.41 3.12 1.56
C VAL A 168 21.54 3.73 0.72
N LYS A 169 21.73 3.23 -0.49
CA LYS A 169 22.54 3.88 -1.51
C LYS A 169 21.70 4.92 -2.23
N ARG A 170 22.17 6.16 -2.30
CA ARG A 170 21.50 7.28 -2.96
C ARG A 170 22.17 7.62 -4.29
N PRO A 171 21.43 8.13 -5.31
CA PRO A 171 22.03 8.55 -6.58
C PRO A 171 22.88 9.81 -6.39
N SER A 172 23.92 9.95 -7.21
CA SER A 172 24.80 11.13 -7.22
C SER A 172 24.32 12.26 -8.15
N ASN A 173 23.36 11.96 -9.02
CA ASN A 173 22.73 12.88 -9.97
C ASN A 173 21.35 12.33 -10.35
N ASP A 174 20.62 13.06 -11.19
CA ASP A 174 19.26 12.75 -11.67
C ASP A 174 19.19 12.04 -13.02
N SER A 175 20.32 11.54 -13.54
CA SER A 175 20.38 10.87 -14.86
C SER A 175 19.56 9.58 -14.95
N TYR A 176 19.09 9.04 -13.81
CA TYR A 176 18.19 7.89 -13.77
C TYR A 176 16.78 8.20 -14.32
N ARG A 177 16.37 9.45 -14.44
CA ARG A 177 15.07 9.85 -15.05
C ARG A 177 15.01 9.48 -16.54
N SER A 178 14.89 8.18 -16.83
CA SER A 178 14.87 7.63 -18.17
C SER A 178 14.04 6.36 -18.25
N VAL A 179 13.27 6.20 -19.33
CA VAL A 179 12.51 4.98 -19.63
C VAL A 179 13.40 3.76 -19.96
N ALA A 180 14.70 3.99 -20.15
CA ALA A 180 15.66 2.92 -20.39
C ALA A 180 16.22 2.29 -19.11
N ASN A 181 15.86 2.84 -17.94
CA ASN A 181 16.31 2.36 -16.64
C ASN A 181 15.29 1.44 -15.98
N ASP A 182 15.76 0.46 -15.23
CA ASP A 182 14.95 -0.46 -14.47
C ASP A 182 14.70 0.09 -13.06
N PHE A 183 13.44 0.11 -12.66
CA PHE A 183 13.02 0.54 -11.33
C PHE A 183 12.18 -0.52 -10.64
N VAL A 184 12.23 -0.52 -9.32
CA VAL A 184 11.45 -1.43 -8.50
C VAL A 184 10.98 -0.74 -7.22
N ALA A 185 9.68 -0.79 -6.94
CA ALA A 185 9.15 -0.45 -5.64
C ALA A 185 9.15 -1.68 -4.73
N VAL A 186 9.38 -1.47 -3.43
CA VAL A 186 9.45 -2.54 -2.43
C VAL A 186 8.65 -2.14 -1.20
N GLY A 187 7.84 -3.06 -0.67
CA GLY A 187 7.03 -2.81 0.52
C GLY A 187 6.13 -3.96 0.93
N HIS A 188 5.28 -3.69 1.94
CA HIS A 188 4.27 -4.62 2.46
C HIS A 188 2.86 -4.09 2.26
N GLY A 189 2.66 -3.24 1.25
CA GLY A 189 1.36 -2.64 0.99
C GLY A 189 0.36 -3.59 0.36
N ASP A 190 -0.89 -3.13 0.31
CA ASP A 190 -2.02 -3.84 -0.27
C ASP A 190 -1.73 -4.30 -1.70
N THR A 191 -2.25 -5.45 -2.05
CA THR A 191 -2.12 -6.04 -3.39
C THR A 191 -3.11 -5.46 -4.40
N ARG A 192 -4.12 -4.78 -3.90
CA ARG A 192 -5.08 -3.91 -4.58
C ARG A 192 -5.79 -3.06 -3.54
N SER A 193 -6.39 -1.95 -3.93
CA SER A 193 -7.07 -1.03 -2.99
C SER A 193 -7.95 -1.76 -1.97
N GLY A 194 -7.58 -1.60 -0.67
CA GLY A 194 -8.32 -2.16 0.45
C GLY A 194 -8.25 -3.69 0.61
N PHE A 195 -7.23 -4.33 0.02
CA PHE A 195 -7.06 -5.77 0.15
C PHE A 195 -5.58 -6.14 0.30
N ASP A 196 -5.22 -6.55 1.50
CA ASP A 196 -3.92 -7.14 1.83
C ASP A 196 -3.99 -8.67 1.70
N ALA A 197 -3.17 -9.24 0.81
CA ALA A 197 -3.15 -10.67 0.53
C ALA A 197 -1.95 -11.40 1.15
N THR A 198 -0.96 -10.68 1.67
CA THR A 198 0.28 -11.27 2.17
C THR A 198 0.92 -10.46 3.28
N THR A 199 1.62 -11.15 4.18
CA THR A 199 2.50 -10.53 5.18
C THR A 199 3.96 -10.46 4.71
N ILE A 200 4.27 -11.05 3.54
CA ILE A 200 5.63 -11.16 3.00
C ILE A 200 5.98 -9.89 2.21
N LEU A 201 7.24 -9.45 2.33
CA LEU A 201 7.78 -8.34 1.56
C LEU A 201 7.60 -8.56 0.07
N GLN A 202 7.18 -7.53 -0.64
CA GLN A 202 6.87 -7.57 -2.07
C GLN A 202 7.71 -6.58 -2.85
N ARG A 203 7.88 -6.85 -4.16
CA ARG A 203 8.47 -5.92 -5.13
C ARG A 203 7.63 -5.84 -6.39
N ALA A 204 7.54 -4.65 -7.00
CA ALA A 204 6.91 -4.43 -8.30
C ALA A 204 7.86 -3.69 -9.24
N PRO A 205 8.14 -4.23 -10.44
CA PRO A 205 8.84 -3.50 -11.48
C PRO A 205 8.04 -2.27 -11.92
N LEU A 206 8.73 -1.16 -12.13
CA LEU A 206 8.13 0.12 -12.51
C LEU A 206 8.87 0.75 -13.69
N ASN A 207 8.14 1.47 -14.52
CA ASN A 207 8.65 2.25 -15.64
C ASN A 207 8.52 3.73 -15.31
N TYR A 208 9.55 4.52 -15.58
CA TYR A 208 9.54 5.97 -15.39
C TYR A 208 8.46 6.63 -16.25
N VAL A 209 7.77 7.60 -15.66
CA VAL A 209 6.77 8.45 -16.32
C VAL A 209 7.22 9.90 -16.18
N ASP A 210 7.32 10.62 -17.29
CA ASP A 210 7.69 12.05 -17.25
C ASP A 210 6.65 12.90 -16.50
N ASN A 211 7.10 14.02 -15.92
CA ASN A 211 6.25 14.86 -15.09
C ASN A 211 5.05 15.47 -15.84
N THR A 212 5.15 15.70 -17.15
CA THR A 212 4.03 16.21 -17.97
C THR A 212 2.92 15.16 -18.08
N THR A 213 3.28 13.92 -18.39
CA THR A 213 2.36 12.78 -18.42
C THR A 213 1.78 12.53 -17.05
N CYS A 214 2.61 12.56 -15.99
CA CYS A 214 2.20 12.37 -14.61
C CYS A 214 1.18 13.43 -14.17
N ALA A 215 1.46 14.72 -14.36
CA ALA A 215 0.56 15.82 -14.05
C ALA A 215 -0.81 15.64 -14.73
N SER A 216 -0.83 15.14 -15.96
CA SER A 216 -2.08 14.91 -16.70
C SER A 216 -3.00 13.84 -16.10
N ALA A 217 -2.51 13.05 -15.14
CA ALA A 217 -3.28 12.00 -14.47
C ALA A 217 -4.12 12.52 -13.29
N PHE A 218 -3.85 13.74 -12.81
CA PHE A 218 -4.49 14.33 -11.64
C PHE A 218 -5.24 15.61 -12.00
N SER A 219 -6.38 15.87 -11.32
CA SER A 219 -7.14 17.12 -11.46
C SER A 219 -6.30 18.35 -11.09
N ASP A 220 -5.51 18.20 -10.03
CA ASP A 220 -4.61 19.24 -9.51
C ASP A 220 -3.17 19.10 -10.03
N GLY A 221 -3.00 18.49 -11.20
CA GLY A 221 -1.68 18.16 -11.77
C GLY A 221 -0.73 19.35 -11.92
N SER A 222 -1.25 20.59 -11.99
CA SER A 222 -0.44 21.81 -11.96
C SER A 222 0.31 22.02 -10.64
N ALA A 223 -0.07 21.32 -9.59
CA ALA A 223 0.62 21.34 -8.29
C ALA A 223 1.80 20.35 -8.24
N LEU A 224 1.95 19.45 -9.22
CA LEU A 224 3.11 18.55 -9.30
C LEU A 224 4.39 19.37 -9.44
N THR A 225 5.39 19.02 -8.63
CA THR A 225 6.69 19.72 -8.64
C THR A 225 7.78 18.84 -9.26
N ASP A 226 8.90 19.45 -9.63
CA ASP A 226 10.06 18.71 -10.14
C ASP A 226 10.72 17.81 -9.07
N ASN A 227 10.43 18.06 -7.78
CA ASN A 227 10.90 17.24 -6.66
C ASN A 227 10.08 15.96 -6.47
N GLN A 228 9.21 15.65 -7.41
CA GLN A 228 8.41 14.43 -7.44
C GLN A 228 8.76 13.62 -8.69
N ILE A 229 8.77 12.32 -8.55
CA ILE A 229 9.06 11.38 -9.63
C ILE A 229 7.93 10.35 -9.74
N CYS A 230 7.54 10.05 -10.97
CA CYS A 230 6.36 9.26 -11.25
C CYS A 230 6.70 7.96 -11.96
N PHE A 231 5.90 6.95 -11.66
CA PHE A 231 6.08 5.62 -12.24
C PHE A 231 4.75 4.95 -12.57
N ARG A 232 4.84 3.94 -13.44
CA ARG A 232 3.77 3.02 -13.75
C ARG A 232 4.35 1.63 -14.03
N GLY A 233 3.78 0.59 -13.44
CA GLY A 233 4.10 -0.79 -13.80
C GLY A 233 3.40 -1.26 -15.07
N ASP A 234 3.71 -2.46 -15.50
CA ASP A 234 3.08 -3.07 -16.66
C ASP A 234 1.65 -3.52 -16.36
N TYR A 235 0.82 -3.58 -17.40
CA TYR A 235 -0.53 -4.09 -17.30
C TYR A 235 -0.54 -5.61 -17.20
N SER A 236 -1.30 -6.13 -16.25
CA SER A 236 -1.57 -7.58 -16.13
C SER A 236 -3.00 -7.91 -16.52
N ALA A 237 -3.18 -8.76 -17.52
CA ALA A 237 -4.51 -9.20 -17.95
C ALA A 237 -5.21 -10.06 -16.88
N SER A 238 -4.45 -10.72 -15.99
CA SER A 238 -5.00 -11.58 -14.93
C SER A 238 -5.66 -10.76 -13.81
N SER A 239 -5.08 -9.61 -13.43
CA SER A 239 -5.64 -8.71 -12.42
C SER A 239 -6.53 -7.62 -13.00
N GLY A 240 -6.35 -7.27 -14.29
CA GLY A 240 -6.95 -6.10 -14.92
C GLY A 240 -6.32 -4.76 -14.47
N LEU A 241 -5.16 -4.78 -13.81
CA LEU A 241 -4.51 -3.62 -13.20
C LEU A 241 -3.09 -3.42 -13.77
N PHE A 242 -2.58 -2.21 -13.61
CA PHE A 242 -1.16 -1.89 -13.82
C PHE A 242 -0.38 -2.08 -12.52
N GLY A 243 0.88 -2.50 -12.61
CA GLY A 243 1.77 -2.61 -11.45
C GLY A 243 1.98 -1.26 -10.77
N GLY A 244 2.17 -1.26 -9.44
CA GLY A 244 2.36 -0.04 -8.68
C GLY A 244 2.31 -0.25 -7.17
N THR A 245 2.58 0.81 -6.42
CA THR A 245 2.41 0.84 -4.96
C THR A 245 0.94 0.99 -4.58
N CYS A 246 0.61 0.59 -3.36
CA CYS A 246 -0.73 0.66 -2.80
C CYS A 246 -0.69 1.08 -1.32
N GLN A 247 -1.83 1.06 -0.63
CA GLN A 247 -1.92 1.38 0.79
C GLN A 247 -0.97 0.46 1.59
N GLY A 248 -0.16 1.03 2.48
CA GLY A 248 0.87 0.33 3.25
C GLY A 248 2.30 0.45 2.69
N ASP A 249 2.47 0.75 1.38
CA ASP A 249 3.78 1.03 0.77
C ASP A 249 4.27 2.45 1.06
N SER A 250 3.42 3.33 1.54
CA SER A 250 3.72 4.73 1.93
C SER A 250 5.03 4.83 2.69
N GLY A 251 5.91 5.78 2.33
CA GLY A 251 7.22 5.97 2.96
C GLY A 251 8.29 4.95 2.55
N GLY A 252 7.90 3.85 1.90
CA GLY A 252 8.80 2.84 1.35
C GLY A 252 9.55 3.32 0.10
N PRO A 253 10.55 2.58 -0.35
CA PRO A 253 11.43 2.99 -1.43
C PRO A 253 10.91 2.65 -2.82
N VAL A 254 11.33 3.46 -3.81
CA VAL A 254 11.57 3.00 -5.17
C VAL A 254 13.06 3.05 -5.44
N TYR A 255 13.58 1.95 -5.95
CA TYR A 255 14.99 1.81 -6.30
C TYR A 255 15.18 1.83 -7.82
N TRP A 256 16.28 2.41 -8.24
CA TRP A 256 16.88 2.30 -9.57
C TRP A 256 17.97 1.25 -9.53
N LEU A 257 17.99 0.34 -10.49
CA LEU A 257 19.08 -0.62 -10.68
C LEU A 257 20.22 0.03 -11.47
N ASP A 258 21.26 0.48 -10.76
CA ASP A 258 22.47 1.07 -11.32
C ASP A 258 23.60 0.02 -11.40
N GLY A 259 23.72 -0.64 -12.55
CA GLY A 259 24.60 -1.78 -12.72
C GLY A 259 24.13 -2.98 -11.88
N SER A 260 24.82 -3.28 -10.78
CA SER A 260 24.45 -4.33 -9.82
C SER A 260 23.86 -3.77 -8.51
N ASP A 261 23.81 -2.46 -8.35
CA ASP A 261 23.41 -1.80 -7.12
C ASP A 261 22.01 -1.21 -7.21
N TYR A 262 21.19 -1.48 -6.21
CA TYR A 262 19.93 -0.75 -6.02
C TYR A 262 20.21 0.59 -5.32
N ARG A 263 19.85 1.70 -6.00
CA ARG A 263 19.91 3.06 -5.45
C ARG A 263 18.49 3.58 -5.25
N GLN A 264 18.16 4.00 -4.06
CA GLN A 264 16.85 4.61 -3.82
C GLN A 264 16.80 5.96 -4.52
N VAL A 265 15.77 6.15 -5.36
CA VAL A 265 15.51 7.42 -6.06
C VAL A 265 14.28 8.13 -5.52
N GLY A 266 13.38 7.42 -4.83
CA GLY A 266 12.17 8.04 -4.30
C GLY A 266 11.63 7.37 -3.06
N ILE A 267 10.69 8.10 -2.41
CA ILE A 267 9.90 7.70 -1.24
C ILE A 267 8.45 7.64 -1.69
N THR A 268 7.77 6.52 -1.50
CA THR A 268 6.34 6.35 -1.85
C THR A 268 5.49 7.41 -1.16
N SER A 269 4.79 8.22 -1.94
CA SER A 269 3.99 9.35 -1.45
C SER A 269 2.50 9.14 -1.69
N PHE A 270 2.07 9.09 -2.95
CA PHE A 270 0.66 8.89 -3.29
C PHE A 270 0.50 8.25 -4.67
N GLY A 271 -0.74 8.00 -5.06
CA GLY A 271 -1.10 7.50 -6.38
C GLY A 271 -2.56 7.79 -6.70
N PRO A 272 -3.08 7.30 -7.82
CA PRO A 272 -4.50 7.33 -8.13
C PRO A 272 -5.32 6.64 -7.04
N GLU A 273 -6.60 7.05 -6.88
CA GLU A 273 -7.52 6.52 -5.86
C GLU A 273 -7.62 4.98 -5.89
N THR A 274 -7.61 4.39 -7.07
CA THR A 274 -7.56 2.95 -7.24
C THR A 274 -6.14 2.53 -7.60
N CYS A 275 -5.51 1.73 -6.74
CA CYS A 275 -4.17 1.18 -6.98
C CYS A 275 -4.15 0.41 -8.30
N GLY A 276 -3.21 0.75 -9.18
CA GLY A 276 -3.06 0.12 -10.50
C GLY A 276 -4.18 0.43 -11.50
N GLY A 277 -5.16 1.27 -11.16
CA GLY A 277 -6.30 1.58 -12.02
C GLY A 277 -6.01 2.56 -13.16
N SER A 278 -4.87 3.22 -13.17
CA SER A 278 -4.52 4.24 -14.17
C SER A 278 -3.49 3.73 -15.17
N SER A 279 -3.77 3.95 -16.46
CA SER A 279 -2.82 3.66 -17.56
C SER A 279 -1.75 4.75 -17.75
N ARG A 280 -1.83 5.87 -17.04
CA ARG A 280 -0.86 6.98 -17.14
C ARG A 280 0.21 6.90 -16.07
N VAL A 281 -0.21 6.78 -14.81
CA VAL A 281 0.66 6.70 -13.63
C VAL A 281 -0.01 5.83 -12.57
N THR A 282 0.78 5.03 -11.86
CA THR A 282 0.27 4.21 -10.74
C THR A 282 0.83 4.65 -9.40
N SER A 283 1.98 5.33 -9.39
CA SER A 283 2.66 5.70 -8.16
C SER A 283 3.45 7.00 -8.34
N VAL A 284 3.36 7.89 -7.36
CA VAL A 284 4.13 9.13 -7.26
C VAL A 284 4.98 9.07 -6.01
N PHE A 285 6.24 9.46 -6.15
CA PHE A 285 7.24 9.42 -5.10
C PHE A 285 7.84 10.80 -4.89
N THR A 286 8.24 11.10 -3.67
CA THR A 286 9.14 12.22 -3.39
C THR A 286 10.55 11.83 -3.83
N GLU A 287 11.17 12.61 -4.73
CA GLU A 287 12.49 12.33 -5.28
C GLU A 287 13.59 12.69 -4.30
N ILE A 288 14.34 11.71 -3.80
CA ILE A 288 15.28 11.94 -2.69
C ILE A 288 16.53 12.73 -3.09
N TYR A 289 16.90 12.74 -4.37
CA TYR A 289 18.06 13.50 -4.84
C TYR A 289 17.92 15.01 -4.56
N ASP A 290 16.71 15.54 -4.69
CA ASP A 290 16.43 16.95 -4.45
C ASP A 290 16.47 17.33 -2.95
N TYR A 291 16.34 16.33 -2.08
CA TYR A 291 16.38 16.52 -0.62
C TYR A 291 17.69 16.06 0.02
N LYS A 292 18.71 15.69 -0.77
CA LYS A 292 19.95 15.12 -0.25
C LYS A 292 20.62 16.02 0.80
N ASP A 293 20.69 17.33 0.53
CA ASP A 293 21.36 18.28 1.42
C ASP A 293 20.58 18.46 2.73
N TRP A 294 19.24 18.46 2.67
CA TRP A 294 18.39 18.52 3.85
C TRP A 294 18.48 17.21 4.66
N ILE A 295 18.45 16.04 4.00
CA ILE A 295 18.62 14.74 4.67
C ILE A 295 19.98 14.71 5.40
N ASP A 296 21.04 15.13 4.73
CA ASP A 296 22.39 15.15 5.29
C ASP A 296 22.50 16.17 6.46
N SER A 297 21.80 17.32 6.37
CA SER A 297 21.70 18.31 7.44
C SER A 297 21.02 17.74 8.69
N VAL A 298 19.93 16.96 8.53
CA VAL A 298 19.28 16.26 9.64
C VAL A 298 20.21 15.22 10.27
N VAL A 299 20.82 14.38 9.46
CA VAL A 299 21.74 13.32 9.92
C VAL A 299 22.95 13.92 10.67
N ALA A 300 23.42 15.07 10.22
CA ALA A 300 24.51 15.82 10.91
C ALA A 300 24.06 16.55 12.19
N GLY A 301 22.76 16.53 12.52
CA GLY A 301 22.23 17.21 13.72
C GLY A 301 22.10 18.73 13.58
N ASN A 302 22.06 19.26 12.35
CA ASN A 302 21.94 20.70 12.07
C ASN A 302 20.48 21.17 11.95
N GLU A 303 19.52 20.24 11.97
CA GLU A 303 18.09 20.55 11.90
C GLU A 303 17.42 20.42 13.28
N THR A 304 16.37 21.20 13.50
CA THR A 304 15.57 21.09 14.72
C THR A 304 14.42 20.09 14.51
N PRO A 305 14.25 19.12 15.42
CA PRO A 305 13.14 18.16 15.31
C PRO A 305 11.79 18.88 15.42
N LYS A 306 10.82 18.45 14.63
CA LYS A 306 9.44 18.92 14.69
C LYS A 306 8.70 18.31 15.88
N PHE A 307 9.12 17.13 16.29
CA PHE A 307 8.58 16.45 17.47
C PHE A 307 9.68 15.66 18.18
N VAL A 308 9.63 15.67 19.51
CA VAL A 308 10.49 14.85 20.37
C VAL A 308 9.60 13.98 21.23
N SER A 309 9.76 12.68 21.10
CA SER A 309 9.10 11.65 21.88
C SER A 309 9.87 11.36 23.17
N THR A 310 9.17 11.21 24.28
CA THR A 310 9.76 10.85 25.60
C THR A 310 8.80 9.92 26.33
N ASP A 311 9.31 9.11 27.28
CA ASP A 311 8.48 8.22 28.10
C ASP A 311 7.43 8.99 28.88
N ALA A 312 7.73 10.20 29.34
CA ALA A 312 6.77 11.06 30.02
C ALA A 312 5.58 11.42 29.10
N LYS A 313 5.84 11.78 27.84
CA LYS A 313 4.78 12.06 26.86
C LYS A 313 4.00 10.80 26.50
N ARG A 314 4.65 9.66 26.29
CA ARG A 314 4.03 8.36 26.02
C ARG A 314 3.08 7.96 27.16
N THR A 315 3.56 8.05 28.39
CA THR A 315 2.75 7.77 29.60
C THR A 315 1.58 8.74 29.72
N ALA A 316 1.79 10.04 29.50
CA ALA A 316 0.70 11.01 29.55
C ALA A 316 -0.37 10.74 28.49
N TYR A 317 0.02 10.36 27.26
CA TYR A 317 -0.88 10.00 26.17
C TYR A 317 -1.78 8.81 26.56
N VAL A 318 -1.21 7.75 27.14
CA VAL A 318 -1.95 6.55 27.54
C VAL A 318 -2.89 6.88 28.70
N ASN A 319 -2.39 7.58 29.74
CA ASN A 319 -3.20 7.96 30.91
C ASN A 319 -4.41 8.82 30.55
N ALA A 320 -4.27 9.71 29.56
CA ALA A 320 -5.38 10.55 29.09
C ALA A 320 -6.49 9.76 28.39
N ARG A 321 -6.20 8.53 27.91
CA ARG A 321 -7.12 7.66 27.19
C ARG A 321 -7.62 6.45 28.02
N THR A 322 -6.99 6.19 29.15
CA THR A 322 -7.46 5.18 30.10
C THR A 322 -8.61 5.80 30.89
N PRO A 323 -9.84 5.21 30.88
CA PRO A 323 -10.92 5.70 31.72
C PRO A 323 -10.45 5.65 33.18
N SER A 324 -10.48 6.79 33.87
CA SER A 324 -10.21 6.84 35.30
C SER A 324 -11.23 5.93 35.98
N SER A 325 -10.80 4.77 36.46
CA SER A 325 -11.53 4.02 37.46
C SER A 325 -11.39 4.79 38.80
N SER A 326 -11.97 5.99 38.84
CA SER A 326 -12.19 6.65 40.12
C SER A 326 -13.15 5.72 40.88
N GLY A 327 -12.61 4.97 41.83
CA GLY A 327 -13.37 4.29 42.85
C GLY A 327 -14.25 5.29 43.58
N SER A 328 -15.45 5.48 43.06
CA SER A 328 -16.56 6.08 43.77
C SER A 328 -17.37 4.95 44.33
N SER A 329 -17.22 4.74 45.66
CA SER A 329 -18.16 4.01 46.47
C SER A 329 -19.58 4.52 46.16
N GLY A 330 -20.47 3.60 45.72
CA GLY A 330 -21.91 3.67 45.84
C GLY A 330 -22.62 4.84 45.15
N GLY A 331 -22.96 4.66 43.90
CA GLY A 331 -23.97 5.47 43.22
C GLY A 331 -24.74 4.63 42.24
N SER A 332 -26.00 4.33 42.56
CA SER A 332 -26.94 3.59 41.70
C SER A 332 -27.00 4.19 40.30
N VAL A 333 -26.66 3.40 39.29
CA VAL A 333 -26.89 3.74 37.87
C VAL A 333 -28.41 3.86 37.69
N SER A 334 -28.88 5.08 37.43
CA SER A 334 -30.28 5.33 37.10
C SER A 334 -30.60 4.67 35.76
N PHE A 335 -31.63 3.81 35.75
CA PHE A 335 -32.15 3.09 34.60
C PHE A 335 -32.62 3.96 33.44
N GLY A 336 -32.42 5.28 33.51
CA GLY A 336 -32.82 6.25 32.48
C GLY A 336 -31.93 6.25 31.24
N LEU A 337 -30.65 5.84 31.30
CA LEU A 337 -29.74 5.86 30.17
C LEU A 337 -29.87 4.65 29.24
N LEU A 338 -30.35 3.49 29.76
CA LEU A 338 -30.62 2.31 28.92
C LEU A 338 -31.87 2.49 28.04
N GLY A 339 -32.86 3.30 28.49
CA GLY A 339 -34.06 3.60 27.72
C GLY A 339 -33.80 4.48 26.50
N MET A 340 -32.80 5.36 26.54
CA MET A 340 -32.52 6.29 25.44
C MET A 340 -31.76 5.64 24.28
N LEU A 341 -30.94 4.63 24.55
CA LEU A 341 -30.23 3.86 23.51
C LEU A 341 -31.14 2.89 22.75
N MET A 342 -32.21 2.38 23.41
CA MET A 342 -33.23 1.54 22.76
C MET A 342 -34.18 2.35 21.86
N LEU A 343 -34.43 3.62 22.15
CA LEU A 343 -35.24 4.50 21.31
C LEU A 343 -34.54 4.90 20.01
N ILE A 344 -33.24 5.07 20.03
CA ILE A 344 -32.44 5.40 18.81
C ILE A 344 -32.36 4.19 17.88
N ALA A 345 -32.31 2.97 18.39
CA ALA A 345 -32.32 1.75 17.58
C ALA A 345 -33.71 1.47 16.95
N GLY A 346 -34.79 1.89 17.62
CA GLY A 346 -36.17 1.74 17.11
C GLY A 346 -36.51 2.68 15.96
N VAL A 347 -35.98 3.90 15.99
CA VAL A 347 -36.25 4.92 14.93
C VAL A 347 -35.50 4.57 13.63
N ARG A 348 -34.34 3.93 13.68
CA ARG A 348 -33.63 3.47 12.47
C ARG A 348 -34.30 2.32 11.72
N LYS A 349 -35.20 1.57 12.36
CA LYS A 349 -35.95 0.46 11.73
C LYS A 349 -37.26 0.94 11.07
N ALA A 350 -37.77 2.11 11.47
CA ALA A 350 -39.05 2.67 10.92
C ALA A 350 -38.82 3.51 9.64
N VAL A 351 -37.59 3.91 9.30
CA VAL A 351 -37.29 4.73 8.10
C VAL A 351 -36.86 3.86 6.91
N LYS A 352 -36.84 2.53 7.03
CA LYS A 352 -36.55 1.58 5.92
C LYS A 352 -37.74 0.69 5.58
N ARG A 353 -38.94 1.29 5.49
CA ARG A 353 -40.10 0.67 4.80
C ARG A 353 -40.71 1.66 3.84
#